data_54fc1818fc12241bb9cea3251c573eab
#
_entry.id   54fc1818fc12241bb9cea3251c573eab
#
_cell.length_a   1.000
_cell.length_b   1.000
_cell.length_c   1.000
_cell.angle_alpha   90.00
_cell.angle_beta   90.00
_cell.angle_gamma   90.00
#
_symmetry.space_group_name_H-M   'P 1'
#
loop_
_entity.id
_entity.type
_entity.pdbx_description
1 polymer ?
#
loop_
_entity_poly.entity_id
_entity_poly.type
_entity_poly.pdbx_seq_one_letter_code
_entity_poly.pdbx_strand_id
1 'polypeptide(L)'
;MTAAAPGITRAPATMLPLSYLMAAAIAFLLACAGAASLAGPLTAHYYQPRVVALAHTVTLGWISLSIMGASYQLIPVVLERTMWSERLGRWQLGMLLTGIAGMVTHFFIGRWPGLLMAAAMVALGAGMHLVNVAMTLRGLGRFSFTARLMTMGFAGFGLTALFGLLLGADRIWKFLPTAFFPTLHAHFHLALLGWVAPMIMGVSARAYPMFLLAPEPDGWPAPAQLWGLALGVPAVVGGLTAWPALVLPGAFAVSAAVVGHLTWVARMARDRKRPRLDWGLRFVLTGGAFLFAGASLGLGLALDLFSGPRVAMAYTALALGGWASLTIVGMMLKIVPFLVWYRVYSSRAGRAPVPTLAQLGWPAAEGLAYGLLTCGMAGLAAALAAGSAPLIFAAGAVLAAGSLCFCTTLARMLWHLAACGQRPVPTMGAHTA
;
A
#
# COMPACT_ATOMS: atom_id res chain seq x y z
N MET A 1 -45.62 -15.89 -8.75
CA MET A 1 -44.84 -14.84 -8.02
C MET A 1 -43.37 -15.18 -8.15
N THR A 2 -42.69 -14.65 -9.12
CA THR A 2 -41.27 -14.83 -9.36
C THR A 2 -40.50 -13.85 -8.46
N ALA A 3 -39.76 -14.39 -7.49
CA ALA A 3 -38.89 -13.58 -6.64
C ALA A 3 -37.81 -12.94 -7.54
N ALA A 4 -37.79 -11.61 -7.60
CA ALA A 4 -36.75 -10.86 -8.24
C ALA A 4 -35.41 -11.14 -7.53
N ALA A 5 -34.37 -11.52 -8.29
CA ALA A 5 -33.03 -11.65 -7.78
C ALA A 5 -32.58 -10.36 -7.07
N PRO A 6 -31.87 -10.42 -5.93
CA PRO A 6 -31.42 -9.22 -5.24
C PRO A 6 -30.47 -8.45 -6.16
N GLY A 7 -30.99 -7.39 -6.74
CA GLY A 7 -30.26 -6.53 -7.66
C GLY A 7 -29.08 -5.85 -6.95
N ILE A 8 -27.91 -5.91 -7.54
CA ILE A 8 -26.77 -5.03 -7.24
C ILE A 8 -27.23 -3.60 -7.55
N THR A 9 -27.76 -2.93 -6.54
CA THR A 9 -28.54 -1.70 -6.70
C THR A 9 -27.74 -0.40 -6.86
N ARG A 10 -26.37 -0.46 -6.88
CA ARG A 10 -25.54 0.70 -7.23
C ARG A 10 -24.24 0.27 -7.88
N ALA A 11 -23.94 0.87 -9.03
CA ALA A 11 -22.63 0.77 -9.65
C ALA A 11 -21.52 1.18 -8.65
N PRO A 12 -20.41 0.42 -8.54
CA PRO A 12 -19.33 0.77 -7.63
C PRO A 12 -18.78 2.17 -7.94
N ALA A 13 -18.52 2.96 -6.91
CA ALA A 13 -17.87 4.25 -7.05
C ALA A 13 -16.51 4.06 -7.74
N THR A 14 -16.31 4.67 -8.90
CA THR A 14 -15.07 4.54 -9.65
C THR A 14 -14.14 5.72 -9.46
N MET A 15 -14.70 6.93 -9.32
CA MET A 15 -13.91 8.16 -9.27
C MET A 15 -13.20 8.35 -7.93
N LEU A 16 -13.82 7.97 -6.81
CA LEU A 16 -13.19 8.09 -5.49
C LEU A 16 -11.93 7.24 -5.38
N PRO A 17 -11.94 5.91 -5.63
CA PRO A 17 -10.73 5.09 -5.69
C PRO A 17 -9.67 5.66 -6.64
N LEU A 18 -10.05 6.05 -7.86
CA LEU A 18 -9.12 6.61 -8.84
C LEU A 18 -8.43 7.87 -8.33
N SER A 19 -9.16 8.78 -7.65
CA SER A 19 -8.57 10.01 -7.10
C SER A 19 -7.47 9.70 -6.07
N TYR A 20 -7.69 8.72 -5.17
CA TYR A 20 -6.69 8.26 -4.21
C TYR A 20 -5.48 7.64 -4.91
N LEU A 21 -5.72 6.75 -5.87
CA LEU A 21 -4.66 6.02 -6.58
C LEU A 21 -3.79 6.97 -7.42
N MET A 22 -4.39 8.00 -8.02
CA MET A 22 -3.63 9.00 -8.78
C MET A 22 -2.79 9.90 -7.88
N ALA A 23 -3.36 10.37 -6.76
CA ALA A 23 -2.58 11.11 -5.76
C ALA A 23 -1.41 10.28 -5.23
N ALA A 24 -1.64 8.99 -4.98
CA ALA A 24 -0.60 8.05 -4.56
C ALA A 24 0.48 7.87 -5.64
N ALA A 25 0.13 7.74 -6.92
CA ALA A 25 1.09 7.60 -8.01
C ALA A 25 1.99 8.84 -8.14
N ILE A 26 1.44 10.04 -7.95
CA ILE A 26 2.22 11.28 -7.91
C ILE A 26 3.19 11.26 -6.72
N ALA A 27 2.72 10.88 -5.53
CA ALA A 27 3.60 10.76 -4.36
C ALA A 27 4.70 9.72 -4.56
N PHE A 28 4.44 8.62 -5.27
CA PHE A 28 5.44 7.61 -5.61
C PHE A 28 6.53 8.16 -6.52
N LEU A 29 6.15 8.91 -7.56
CA LEU A 29 7.10 9.58 -8.44
C LEU A 29 7.98 10.58 -7.65
N LEU A 30 7.36 11.39 -6.79
CA LEU A 30 8.09 12.33 -5.92
C LEU A 30 9.01 11.61 -4.93
N ALA A 31 8.58 10.47 -4.37
CA ALA A 31 9.41 9.68 -3.46
C ALA A 31 10.62 9.06 -4.18
N CYS A 32 10.44 8.53 -5.39
CA CYS A 32 11.54 7.96 -6.18
C CYS A 32 12.54 9.05 -6.60
N ALA A 33 12.09 10.23 -7.04
CA ALA A 33 12.94 11.37 -7.32
C ALA A 33 13.63 11.90 -6.03
N GLY A 34 12.92 11.88 -4.90
CA GLY A 34 13.42 12.23 -3.57
C GLY A 34 14.56 11.31 -3.12
N ALA A 35 14.52 10.03 -3.44
CA ALA A 35 15.60 9.09 -3.11
C ALA A 35 16.93 9.48 -3.80
N ALA A 36 16.88 9.97 -5.04
CA ALA A 36 18.06 10.49 -5.73
C ALA A 36 18.52 11.81 -5.11
N SER A 37 17.62 12.79 -4.97
CA SER A 37 17.97 14.14 -4.50
C SER A 37 18.45 14.17 -3.05
N LEU A 38 18.10 13.20 -2.23
CA LEU A 38 18.49 13.06 -0.83
C LEU A 38 19.59 12.01 -0.61
N ALA A 39 20.38 11.66 -1.63
CA ALA A 39 21.43 10.66 -1.53
C ALA A 39 22.43 10.93 -0.39
N GLY A 40 22.86 12.17 -0.19
CA GLY A 40 23.71 12.55 0.94
C GLY A 40 23.03 12.33 2.30
N PRO A 41 21.87 12.94 2.58
CA PRO A 41 21.09 12.70 3.78
C PRO A 41 20.82 11.21 4.09
N LEU A 42 20.59 10.38 3.07
CA LEU A 42 20.36 8.95 3.21
C LEU A 42 21.60 8.14 3.62
N THR A 43 22.81 8.69 3.59
CA THR A 43 24.01 8.04 4.15
C THR A 43 24.20 8.30 5.65
N ALA A 44 23.46 9.25 6.23
CA ALA A 44 23.64 9.67 7.63
C ALA A 44 22.86 8.77 8.59
N HIS A 45 21.65 9.16 8.97
CA HIS A 45 20.84 8.44 9.96
C HIS A 45 19.37 8.46 9.55
N TYR A 46 18.63 7.36 9.79
CA TYR A 46 17.21 7.24 9.43
C TYR A 46 16.32 8.31 10.07
N TYR A 47 16.72 8.88 11.20
CA TYR A 47 15.98 9.94 11.90
C TYR A 47 16.40 11.38 11.47
N GLN A 48 17.14 11.53 10.39
CA GLN A 48 17.42 12.84 9.81
C GLN A 48 16.11 13.42 9.22
N PRO A 49 15.73 14.69 9.51
CA PRO A 49 14.41 15.21 9.16
C PRO A 49 14.00 15.05 7.69
N ARG A 50 14.95 15.25 6.74
CA ARG A 50 14.68 15.08 5.30
C ARG A 50 14.46 13.60 4.93
N VAL A 51 15.12 12.67 5.62
CA VAL A 51 14.88 11.21 5.46
C VAL A 51 13.51 10.85 6.00
N VAL A 52 13.11 11.41 7.14
CA VAL A 52 11.77 11.21 7.71
C VAL A 52 10.69 11.81 6.81
N ALA A 53 10.93 12.97 6.17
CA ALA A 53 10.04 13.53 5.16
C ALA A 53 9.83 12.57 3.98
N LEU A 54 10.92 12.01 3.45
CA LEU A 54 10.88 11.00 2.38
C LEU A 54 10.12 9.75 2.83
N ALA A 55 10.39 9.24 4.03
CA ALA A 55 9.68 8.10 4.60
C ALA A 55 8.16 8.34 4.66
N HIS A 56 7.70 9.53 5.07
CA HIS A 56 6.28 9.86 5.11
C HIS A 56 5.68 10.09 3.71
N THR A 57 6.46 10.56 2.73
CA THR A 57 6.03 10.59 1.33
C THR A 57 5.77 9.16 0.81
N VAL A 58 6.63 8.20 1.15
CA VAL A 58 6.44 6.79 0.81
C VAL A 58 5.27 6.17 1.59
N THR A 59 5.25 6.30 2.91
CA THR A 59 4.30 5.57 3.76
C THR A 59 2.89 6.15 3.72
N LEU A 60 2.74 7.46 3.82
CA LEU A 60 1.44 8.13 3.78
C LEU A 60 1.02 8.47 2.35
N GLY A 61 1.90 9.15 1.61
CA GLY A 61 1.60 9.65 0.27
C GLY A 61 1.44 8.54 -0.77
N TRP A 62 2.27 7.50 -0.71
CA TRP A 62 2.20 6.39 -1.65
C TRP A 62 1.42 5.20 -1.10
N ILE A 63 1.93 4.55 -0.06
CA ILE A 63 1.39 3.26 0.40
C ILE A 63 0.00 3.43 1.02
N SER A 64 -0.18 4.34 1.99
CA SER A 64 -1.46 4.47 2.69
C SER A 64 -2.56 5.02 1.80
N LEU A 65 -2.30 6.03 0.94
CA LEU A 65 -3.30 6.49 -0.04
C LEU A 65 -3.67 5.38 -1.03
N SER A 66 -2.71 4.56 -1.49
CA SER A 66 -3.00 3.41 -2.36
C SER A 66 -3.89 2.38 -1.67
N ILE A 67 -3.59 2.02 -0.42
CA ILE A 67 -4.39 1.06 0.36
C ILE A 67 -5.79 1.60 0.61
N MET A 68 -5.93 2.88 0.99
CA MET A 68 -7.24 3.51 1.20
C MET A 68 -8.04 3.59 -0.11
N GLY A 69 -7.40 4.00 -1.22
CA GLY A 69 -8.03 4.01 -2.54
C GLY A 69 -8.51 2.63 -2.98
N ALA A 70 -7.66 1.62 -2.83
CA ALA A 70 -8.01 0.23 -3.10
C ALA A 70 -9.14 -0.26 -2.18
N SER A 71 -9.15 0.12 -0.89
CA SER A 71 -10.18 -0.30 0.05
C SER A 71 -11.57 0.23 -0.33
N TYR A 72 -11.68 1.44 -0.88
CA TYR A 72 -12.96 1.97 -1.41
C TYR A 72 -13.52 1.14 -2.56
N GLN A 73 -12.65 0.44 -3.31
CA GLN A 73 -13.05 -0.49 -4.37
C GLN A 73 -13.28 -1.92 -3.84
N LEU A 74 -12.38 -2.39 -2.97
CA LEU A 74 -12.33 -3.81 -2.59
C LEU A 74 -13.30 -4.16 -1.45
N ILE A 75 -13.50 -3.27 -0.48
CA ILE A 75 -14.45 -3.53 0.62
C ILE A 75 -15.85 -3.83 0.09
N PRO A 76 -16.43 -3.03 -0.83
CA PRO A 76 -17.72 -3.37 -1.42
C PRO A 76 -17.76 -4.73 -2.11
N VAL A 77 -16.69 -5.11 -2.81
CA VAL A 77 -16.61 -6.37 -3.55
C VAL A 77 -16.42 -7.57 -2.60
N VAL A 78 -15.55 -7.42 -1.59
CA VAL A 78 -15.21 -8.51 -0.65
C VAL A 78 -16.33 -8.77 0.35
N LEU A 79 -17.04 -7.69 0.77
CA LEU A 79 -18.07 -7.76 1.81
C LEU A 79 -19.49 -7.68 1.24
N GLU A 80 -19.63 -7.53 -0.08
CA GLU A 80 -20.92 -7.38 -0.78
C GLU A 80 -21.79 -6.24 -0.19
N ARG A 81 -21.14 -5.15 0.24
CA ARG A 81 -21.76 -4.00 0.88
C ARG A 81 -21.27 -2.68 0.30
N THR A 82 -22.17 -1.73 0.12
CA THR A 82 -21.77 -0.37 -0.27
C THR A 82 -21.04 0.35 0.86
N MET A 83 -20.04 1.15 0.53
CA MET A 83 -19.38 2.02 1.51
C MET A 83 -20.39 2.95 2.17
N TRP A 84 -20.25 3.15 3.47
CA TRP A 84 -21.19 3.99 4.25
C TRP A 84 -21.29 5.41 3.71
N SER A 85 -20.18 6.05 3.34
CA SER A 85 -20.20 7.41 2.81
C SER A 85 -19.04 7.70 1.85
N GLU A 86 -19.37 7.88 0.56
CA GLU A 86 -18.41 8.40 -0.43
C GLU A 86 -18.08 9.88 -0.20
N ARG A 87 -19.04 10.65 0.34
CA ARG A 87 -18.83 12.07 0.66
C ARG A 87 -17.74 12.22 1.73
N LEU A 88 -17.81 11.40 2.79
CA LEU A 88 -16.76 11.36 3.82
C LEU A 88 -15.40 10.99 3.22
N GLY A 89 -15.37 10.01 2.28
CA GLY A 89 -14.14 9.63 1.57
C GLY A 89 -13.52 10.78 0.76
N ARG A 90 -14.31 11.65 0.14
CA ARG A 90 -13.79 12.84 -0.56
C ARG A 90 -13.19 13.87 0.40
N TRP A 91 -13.88 14.17 1.51
CA TRP A 91 -13.35 15.07 2.54
C TRP A 91 -12.07 14.53 3.17
N GLN A 92 -12.05 13.24 3.45
CA GLN A 92 -10.88 12.52 3.93
C GLN A 92 -9.67 12.69 3.00
N LEU A 93 -9.86 12.53 1.68
CA LEU A 93 -8.76 12.71 0.71
C LEU A 93 -8.18 14.13 0.78
N GLY A 94 -9.03 15.16 0.80
CA GLY A 94 -8.58 16.55 0.94
C GLY A 94 -7.78 16.77 2.22
N MET A 95 -8.29 16.26 3.35
CA MET A 95 -7.64 16.36 4.66
C MET A 95 -6.27 15.66 4.67
N LEU A 96 -6.19 14.44 4.11
CA LEU A 96 -4.94 13.68 4.02
C LEU A 96 -3.93 14.38 3.12
N LEU A 97 -4.32 14.84 1.93
CA LEU A 97 -3.39 15.51 1.01
C LEU A 97 -2.79 16.77 1.64
N THR A 98 -3.63 17.59 2.28
CA THR A 98 -3.15 18.79 2.98
C THR A 98 -2.25 18.44 4.15
N GLY A 99 -2.64 17.45 4.98
CA GLY A 99 -1.85 17.00 6.11
C GLY A 99 -0.52 16.38 5.69
N ILE A 100 -0.49 15.54 4.66
CA ILE A 100 0.74 14.91 4.16
C ILE A 100 1.69 15.96 3.58
N ALA A 101 1.19 16.86 2.73
CA ALA A 101 1.99 17.95 2.18
C ALA A 101 2.57 18.85 3.28
N GLY A 102 1.74 19.24 4.25
CA GLY A 102 2.18 19.99 5.43
C GLY A 102 3.25 19.25 6.23
N MET A 103 3.05 17.97 6.51
CA MET A 103 3.99 17.15 7.28
C MET A 103 5.34 17.03 6.57
N VAL A 104 5.36 16.69 5.29
CA VAL A 104 6.59 16.61 4.48
C VAL A 104 7.31 17.95 4.48
N THR A 105 6.60 19.06 4.23
CA THR A 105 7.17 20.42 4.22
C THR A 105 7.78 20.77 5.57
N HIS A 106 7.05 20.55 6.68
CA HIS A 106 7.52 20.93 8.01
C HIS A 106 8.70 20.08 8.50
N PHE A 107 8.82 18.81 8.08
CA PHE A 107 10.04 18.05 8.27
C PHE A 107 11.23 18.67 7.52
N PHE A 108 11.02 19.10 6.25
CA PHE A 108 12.08 19.72 5.46
C PHE A 108 12.61 21.01 6.06
N ILE A 109 11.72 21.87 6.57
CA ILE A 109 12.08 23.19 7.13
C ILE A 109 12.33 23.17 8.65
N GLY A 110 12.15 22.02 9.31
CA GLY A 110 12.39 21.87 10.75
C GLY A 110 11.43 22.66 11.66
N ARG A 111 10.16 22.88 11.24
CA ARG A 111 9.15 23.64 11.99
C ARG A 111 8.19 22.71 12.74
N TRP A 112 8.46 22.44 14.02
CA TRP A 112 7.74 21.45 14.82
C TRP A 112 6.26 21.79 15.14
N PRO A 113 5.85 23.03 15.44
CA PRO A 113 4.43 23.35 15.61
C PRO A 113 3.60 23.08 14.37
N GLY A 114 4.09 23.46 13.19
CA GLY A 114 3.43 23.17 11.93
C GLY A 114 3.41 21.67 11.60
N LEU A 115 4.46 20.93 11.99
CA LEU A 115 4.48 19.47 11.89
C LEU A 115 3.36 18.84 12.71
N LEU A 116 3.15 19.27 13.97
CA LEU A 116 2.09 18.74 14.82
C LEU A 116 0.70 19.04 14.25
N MET A 117 0.46 20.23 13.72
CA MET A 117 -0.80 20.54 13.04
C MET A 117 -1.04 19.62 11.83
N ALA A 118 -0.01 19.43 11.01
CA ALA A 118 -0.09 18.55 9.85
C ALA A 118 -0.33 17.07 10.27
N ALA A 119 0.33 16.60 11.33
CA ALA A 119 0.12 15.28 11.90
C ALA A 119 -1.32 15.12 12.44
N ALA A 120 -1.88 16.15 13.07
CA ALA A 120 -3.27 16.15 13.51
C ALA A 120 -4.25 16.06 12.33
N MET A 121 -3.98 16.74 11.21
CA MET A 121 -4.78 16.63 9.99
C MET A 121 -4.72 15.21 9.40
N VAL A 122 -3.53 14.60 9.36
CA VAL A 122 -3.36 13.20 8.91
C VAL A 122 -4.12 12.25 9.85
N ALA A 123 -4.00 12.43 11.18
CA ALA A 123 -4.71 11.61 12.15
C ALA A 123 -6.24 11.77 12.04
N LEU A 124 -6.73 12.98 11.78
CA LEU A 124 -8.16 13.22 11.51
C LEU A 124 -8.60 12.51 10.23
N GLY A 125 -7.84 12.63 9.14
CA GLY A 125 -8.10 11.91 7.89
C GLY A 125 -8.10 10.39 8.08
N ALA A 126 -7.17 9.86 8.88
CA ALA A 126 -7.15 8.45 9.27
C ALA A 126 -8.41 8.07 10.07
N GLY A 127 -8.80 8.88 11.06
CA GLY A 127 -10.03 8.70 11.83
C GLY A 127 -11.29 8.69 10.96
N MET A 128 -11.38 9.59 9.98
CA MET A 128 -12.49 9.61 9.01
C MET A 128 -12.56 8.30 8.20
N HIS A 129 -11.40 7.75 7.80
CA HIS A 129 -11.35 6.44 7.13
C HIS A 129 -11.84 5.32 8.02
N LEU A 130 -11.34 5.26 9.24
CA LEU A 130 -11.72 4.24 10.23
C LEU A 130 -13.21 4.28 10.55
N VAL A 131 -13.78 5.47 10.71
CA VAL A 131 -15.24 5.65 10.91
C VAL A 131 -16.01 5.13 9.69
N ASN A 132 -15.60 5.50 8.47
CA ASN A 132 -16.26 5.06 7.26
C ASN A 132 -16.25 3.54 7.11
N VAL A 133 -15.10 2.91 7.37
CA VAL A 133 -14.96 1.45 7.34
C VAL A 133 -15.76 0.80 8.46
N ALA A 134 -15.66 1.29 9.70
CA ALA A 134 -16.38 0.73 10.85
C ALA A 134 -17.91 0.76 10.62
N MET A 135 -18.43 1.88 10.09
CA MET A 135 -19.85 2.01 9.75
C MET A 135 -20.25 1.09 8.59
N THR A 136 -19.35 0.81 7.65
CA THR A 136 -19.57 -0.15 6.55
C THR A 136 -19.60 -1.59 7.07
N LEU A 137 -18.73 -1.92 8.05
CA LEU A 137 -18.64 -3.25 8.66
C LEU A 137 -19.77 -3.53 9.66
N ARG A 138 -20.49 -2.50 10.10
CA ARG A 138 -21.53 -2.63 11.14
C ARG A 138 -22.62 -3.61 10.70
N GLY A 139 -22.90 -4.59 11.56
CA GLY A 139 -23.86 -5.65 11.28
C GLY A 139 -23.37 -6.74 10.32
N LEU A 140 -22.06 -6.87 10.13
CA LEU A 140 -21.48 -8.02 9.44
C LEU A 140 -21.53 -9.23 10.37
N GLY A 141 -22.26 -10.29 9.96
CA GLY A 141 -22.49 -11.48 10.83
C GLY A 141 -21.26 -12.36 10.98
N ARG A 142 -20.44 -12.52 9.93
CA ARG A 142 -19.21 -13.35 9.94
C ARG A 142 -18.09 -12.63 9.18
N PHE A 143 -16.90 -12.68 9.76
CA PHE A 143 -15.69 -12.15 9.14
C PHE A 143 -14.95 -13.28 8.41
N SER A 144 -14.82 -13.16 7.09
CA SER A 144 -13.95 -14.02 6.30
C SER A 144 -12.48 -13.82 6.71
N PHE A 145 -11.58 -14.69 6.26
CA PHE A 145 -10.14 -14.56 6.50
C PHE A 145 -9.63 -13.17 6.03
N THR A 146 -9.99 -12.76 4.81
CA THR A 146 -9.69 -11.42 4.27
C THR A 146 -10.20 -10.31 5.19
N ALA A 147 -11.47 -10.39 5.62
CA ALA A 147 -12.06 -9.35 6.48
C ALA A 147 -11.38 -9.25 7.85
N ARG A 148 -10.94 -10.36 8.43
CA ARG A 148 -10.19 -10.38 9.71
C ARG A 148 -8.86 -9.66 9.58
N LEU A 149 -8.06 -9.99 8.54
CA LEU A 149 -6.78 -9.30 8.30
C LEU A 149 -6.97 -7.82 7.98
N MET A 150 -7.96 -7.46 7.15
CA MET A 150 -8.26 -6.05 6.88
C MET A 150 -8.66 -5.28 8.15
N THR A 151 -9.52 -5.86 9.01
CA THR A 151 -9.92 -5.24 10.28
C THR A 151 -8.72 -5.04 11.18
N MET A 152 -7.81 -6.02 11.26
CA MET A 152 -6.56 -5.90 11.99
C MET A 152 -5.69 -4.77 11.42
N GLY A 153 -5.60 -4.67 10.09
CA GLY A 153 -4.92 -3.57 9.40
C GLY A 153 -5.49 -2.20 9.78
N PHE A 154 -6.80 -2.05 9.77
CA PHE A 154 -7.43 -0.78 10.16
C PHE A 154 -7.18 -0.42 11.62
N ALA A 155 -7.20 -1.40 12.53
CA ALA A 155 -6.83 -1.16 13.94
C ALA A 155 -5.36 -0.74 14.07
N GLY A 156 -4.45 -1.42 13.38
CA GLY A 156 -3.02 -1.07 13.31
C GLY A 156 -2.79 0.32 12.73
N PHE A 157 -3.58 0.74 11.72
CA PHE A 157 -3.51 2.09 11.17
C PHE A 157 -3.89 3.16 12.18
N GLY A 158 -4.96 2.93 12.95
CA GLY A 158 -5.36 3.84 14.02
C GLY A 158 -4.28 4.00 15.11
N LEU A 159 -3.68 2.89 15.54
CA LEU A 159 -2.55 2.91 16.46
C LEU A 159 -1.31 3.60 15.86
N THR A 160 -1.01 3.36 14.59
CA THR A 160 0.09 4.05 13.89
C THR A 160 -0.12 5.56 13.90
N ALA A 161 -1.34 6.03 13.57
CA ALA A 161 -1.66 7.45 13.59
C ALA A 161 -1.53 8.06 15.00
N LEU A 162 -1.99 7.34 16.04
CA LEU A 162 -1.84 7.75 17.43
C LEU A 162 -0.37 7.88 17.83
N PHE A 163 0.46 6.87 17.57
CA PHE A 163 1.89 6.92 17.88
C PHE A 163 2.61 8.04 17.12
N GLY A 164 2.25 8.27 15.85
CA GLY A 164 2.79 9.39 15.05
C GLY A 164 2.42 10.75 15.64
N LEU A 165 1.18 10.91 16.14
CA LEU A 165 0.74 12.13 16.79
C LEU A 165 1.47 12.35 18.13
N LEU A 166 1.67 11.32 18.94
CA LEU A 166 2.45 11.38 20.18
C LEU A 166 3.91 11.79 19.91
N LEU A 167 4.56 11.19 18.93
CA LEU A 167 5.93 11.55 18.52
C LEU A 167 6.01 13.00 18.01
N GLY A 168 5.01 13.46 17.26
CA GLY A 168 4.91 14.85 16.82
C GLY A 168 4.74 15.82 17.99
N ALA A 169 3.90 15.48 18.97
CA ALA A 169 3.68 16.23 20.18
C ALA A 169 4.93 16.30 21.06
N ASP A 170 5.66 15.19 21.17
CA ASP A 170 6.91 15.13 21.94
C ASP A 170 8.00 16.07 21.39
N ARG A 171 7.99 16.37 20.08
CA ARG A 171 8.93 17.36 19.52
C ARG A 171 8.78 18.76 20.16
N ILE A 172 7.60 19.06 20.69
CA ILE A 172 7.29 20.35 21.33
C ILE A 172 7.41 20.23 22.86
N TRP A 173 6.76 19.22 23.47
CA TRP A 173 6.60 19.14 24.93
C TRP A 173 7.60 18.23 25.64
N LYS A 174 8.40 17.43 24.92
CA LYS A 174 9.50 16.62 25.46
C LYS A 174 9.11 15.68 26.61
N PHE A 175 7.97 14.99 26.50
CA PHE A 175 7.49 14.06 27.53
C PHE A 175 7.98 12.61 27.35
N LEU A 176 8.71 12.30 26.23
CA LEU A 176 9.32 11.00 25.95
C LEU A 176 10.86 11.05 25.92
N PRO A 177 11.56 11.60 26.91
CA PRO A 177 12.99 11.90 26.79
C PRO A 177 13.85 10.63 26.55
N THR A 178 13.54 9.53 27.23
CA THR A 178 14.25 8.24 27.07
C THR A 178 13.52 7.24 26.18
N ALA A 179 12.20 7.39 26.03
CA ALA A 179 11.34 6.48 25.29
C ALA A 179 11.10 6.91 23.82
N PHE A 180 11.72 8.00 23.35
CA PHE A 180 11.48 8.52 22.01
C PHE A 180 11.83 7.51 20.90
N PHE A 181 13.06 6.99 20.89
CA PHE A 181 13.46 6.00 19.87
C PHE A 181 12.73 4.67 19.98
N PRO A 182 12.52 4.08 21.17
CA PRO A 182 11.61 2.95 21.34
C PRO A 182 10.22 3.19 20.74
N THR A 183 9.62 4.34 21.02
CA THR A 183 8.30 4.73 20.48
C THR A 183 8.35 4.93 18.94
N LEU A 184 9.43 5.51 18.42
CA LEU A 184 9.64 5.68 16.97
C LEU A 184 9.74 4.32 16.26
N HIS A 185 10.50 3.38 16.82
CA HIS A 185 10.60 2.02 16.27
C HIS A 185 9.26 1.29 16.36
N ALA A 186 8.52 1.44 17.45
CA ALA A 186 7.17 0.89 17.58
C ALA A 186 6.21 1.49 16.55
N HIS A 187 6.24 2.82 16.33
CA HIS A 187 5.47 3.49 15.28
C HIS A 187 5.77 2.92 13.88
N PHE A 188 7.05 2.74 13.54
CA PHE A 188 7.46 2.14 12.27
C PHE A 188 6.91 0.72 12.11
N HIS A 189 7.06 -0.14 13.14
CA HIS A 189 6.58 -1.52 13.07
C HIS A 189 5.04 -1.62 13.10
N LEU A 190 4.34 -0.72 13.78
CA LEU A 190 2.88 -0.60 13.66
C LEU A 190 2.47 -0.23 12.23
N ALA A 191 3.17 0.70 11.59
CA ALA A 191 2.89 1.07 10.21
C ALA A 191 3.14 -0.11 9.24
N LEU A 192 4.30 -0.77 9.35
CA LEU A 192 4.68 -1.86 8.46
C LEU A 192 3.89 -3.14 8.73
N LEU A 193 3.91 -3.62 9.98
CA LEU A 193 3.39 -4.93 10.37
C LEU A 193 1.93 -4.88 10.83
N GLY A 194 1.49 -3.75 11.39
CA GLY A 194 0.13 -3.57 11.87
C GLY A 194 -0.84 -3.00 10.83
N TRP A 195 -0.35 -2.18 9.87
CA TRP A 195 -1.16 -1.59 8.81
C TRP A 195 -0.92 -2.24 7.45
N VAL A 196 0.29 -2.11 6.91
CA VAL A 196 0.60 -2.50 5.53
C VAL A 196 0.52 -4.02 5.34
N ALA A 197 1.13 -4.80 6.23
CA ALA A 197 1.20 -6.26 6.08
C ALA A 197 -0.20 -6.92 6.12
N PRO A 198 -1.07 -6.68 7.11
CA PRO A 198 -2.38 -7.33 7.13
C PRO A 198 -3.28 -6.86 5.98
N MET A 199 -3.13 -5.61 5.49
CA MET A 199 -3.88 -5.16 4.30
C MET A 199 -3.42 -5.87 3.03
N ILE A 200 -2.11 -5.96 2.78
CA ILE A 200 -1.60 -6.68 1.60
C ILE A 200 -1.95 -8.17 1.69
N MET A 201 -1.69 -8.83 2.82
CA MET A 201 -1.96 -10.25 3.00
C MET A 201 -3.46 -10.57 2.92
N GLY A 202 -4.31 -9.73 3.52
CA GLY A 202 -5.76 -9.90 3.50
C GLY A 202 -6.35 -9.73 2.09
N VAL A 203 -5.94 -8.67 1.38
CA VAL A 203 -6.40 -8.42 0.01
C VAL A 203 -5.89 -9.48 -0.95
N SER A 204 -4.64 -9.92 -0.80
CA SER A 204 -4.04 -10.95 -1.65
C SER A 204 -4.79 -12.27 -1.57
N ALA A 205 -5.32 -12.63 -0.42
CA ALA A 205 -6.08 -13.86 -0.22
C ALA A 205 -7.32 -13.95 -1.12
N ARG A 206 -7.90 -12.82 -1.50
CA ARG A 206 -9.03 -12.74 -2.44
C ARG A 206 -8.61 -12.44 -3.87
N ALA A 207 -7.65 -11.52 -4.03
CA ALA A 207 -7.28 -11.02 -5.35
C ALA A 207 -6.39 -11.97 -6.15
N TYR A 208 -5.43 -12.64 -5.50
CA TYR A 208 -4.48 -13.48 -6.23
C TYR A 208 -5.10 -14.76 -6.81
N PRO A 209 -5.97 -15.52 -6.10
CA PRO A 209 -6.68 -16.63 -6.71
C PRO A 209 -7.45 -16.23 -7.97
N MET A 210 -8.13 -15.08 -7.93
CA MET A 210 -8.88 -14.54 -9.06
C MET A 210 -7.97 -14.18 -10.24
N PHE A 211 -6.83 -13.51 -10.00
CA PHE A 211 -5.92 -13.09 -11.07
C PHE A 211 -5.06 -14.23 -11.63
N LEU A 212 -4.69 -15.21 -10.82
CA LEU A 212 -3.91 -16.38 -11.21
C LEU A 212 -4.79 -17.52 -11.76
N LEU A 213 -6.11 -17.45 -11.58
CA LEU A 213 -7.04 -18.55 -11.83
C LEU A 213 -6.60 -19.82 -11.09
N ALA A 214 -6.26 -19.65 -9.81
CA ALA A 214 -5.77 -20.70 -8.94
C ALA A 214 -6.78 -20.99 -7.82
N PRO A 215 -6.81 -22.21 -7.26
CA PRO A 215 -7.58 -22.49 -6.05
C PRO A 215 -6.99 -21.72 -4.85
N GLU A 216 -7.83 -21.41 -3.86
CA GLU A 216 -7.35 -20.90 -2.58
C GLU A 216 -6.57 -22.02 -1.86
N PRO A 217 -5.32 -21.76 -1.40
CA PRO A 217 -4.56 -22.80 -0.71
C PRO A 217 -5.13 -23.14 0.65
N ASP A 218 -5.23 -24.43 0.96
CA ASP A 218 -5.70 -24.94 2.25
C ASP A 218 -4.57 -25.09 3.28
N GLY A 219 -4.99 -25.29 4.54
CA GLY A 219 -4.13 -25.69 5.65
C GLY A 219 -3.46 -24.55 6.36
N TRP A 220 -2.25 -24.80 6.91
CA TRP A 220 -1.53 -23.95 7.85
C TRP A 220 -1.16 -22.53 7.37
N PRO A 221 -1.01 -22.19 6.07
CA PRO A 221 -0.59 -20.85 5.67
C PRO A 221 -1.55 -19.73 6.09
N ALA A 222 -2.87 -19.98 6.09
CA ALA A 222 -3.85 -18.99 6.51
C ALA A 222 -3.80 -18.68 8.02
N PRO A 223 -3.91 -19.68 8.92
CA PRO A 223 -3.77 -19.42 10.34
C PRO A 223 -2.40 -18.88 10.73
N ALA A 224 -1.31 -19.28 10.07
CA ALA A 224 0.02 -18.72 10.31
C ALA A 224 0.06 -17.21 10.04
N GLN A 225 -0.53 -16.73 8.93
CA GLN A 225 -0.63 -15.30 8.65
C GLN A 225 -1.45 -14.56 9.71
N LEU A 226 -2.62 -15.08 10.06
CA LEU A 226 -3.53 -14.43 11.00
C LEU A 226 -2.93 -14.35 12.41
N TRP A 227 -2.54 -15.50 12.98
CA TRP A 227 -2.06 -15.57 14.35
C TRP A 227 -0.63 -15.04 14.49
N GLY A 228 0.21 -15.23 13.46
CA GLY A 228 1.56 -14.66 13.45
C GLY A 228 1.57 -13.14 13.50
N LEU A 229 0.64 -12.47 12.80
CA LEU A 229 0.48 -11.01 12.92
C LEU A 229 -0.28 -10.62 14.19
N ALA A 230 -1.37 -11.32 14.55
CA ALA A 230 -2.18 -10.95 15.70
C ALA A 230 -1.43 -11.03 17.05
N LEU A 231 -0.49 -11.95 17.18
CA LEU A 231 0.35 -12.11 18.36
C LEU A 231 1.70 -11.40 18.20
N GLY A 232 2.30 -11.49 16.99
CA GLY A 232 3.63 -10.96 16.73
C GLY A 232 3.69 -9.43 16.75
N VAL A 233 2.71 -8.75 16.18
CA VAL A 233 2.73 -7.26 16.14
C VAL A 233 2.64 -6.66 17.54
N PRO A 234 1.67 -7.03 18.40
CA PRO A 234 1.65 -6.55 19.78
C PRO A 234 2.91 -6.93 20.57
N ALA A 235 3.47 -8.12 20.37
CA ALA A 235 4.69 -8.55 21.03
C ALA A 235 5.91 -7.71 20.60
N VAL A 236 6.10 -7.45 19.31
CA VAL A 236 7.18 -6.56 18.83
C VAL A 236 6.99 -5.14 19.37
N VAL A 237 5.79 -4.58 19.29
CA VAL A 237 5.52 -3.22 19.78
C VAL A 237 5.71 -3.11 21.29
N GLY A 238 5.13 -4.05 22.06
CA GLY A 238 5.30 -4.12 23.52
C GLY A 238 6.75 -4.37 23.93
N GLY A 239 7.46 -5.20 23.14
CA GLY A 239 8.89 -5.46 23.34
C GLY A 239 9.76 -4.23 23.14
N LEU A 240 9.48 -3.45 22.09
CA LEU A 240 10.20 -2.21 21.80
C LEU A 240 9.93 -1.10 22.81
N THR A 241 8.73 -1.06 23.42
CA THR A 241 8.33 0.06 24.28
C THR A 241 8.43 -0.23 25.78
N ALA A 242 8.21 -1.48 26.22
CA ALA A 242 8.07 -1.80 27.63
C ALA A 242 8.80 -3.07 28.08
N TRP A 243 8.74 -4.16 27.29
CA TRP A 243 9.22 -5.49 27.71
C TRP A 243 10.16 -6.09 26.65
N PRO A 244 11.47 -5.77 26.66
CA PRO A 244 12.42 -6.20 25.62
C PRO A 244 12.42 -7.71 25.32
N ALA A 245 12.11 -8.54 26.31
CA ALA A 245 11.99 -10.00 26.15
C ALA A 245 10.94 -10.44 25.12
N LEU A 246 9.95 -9.58 24.79
CA LEU A 246 8.92 -9.88 23.80
C LEU A 246 9.34 -9.62 22.35
N VAL A 247 10.45 -8.89 22.10
CA VAL A 247 10.91 -8.58 20.74
C VAL A 247 11.16 -9.85 19.94
N LEU A 248 11.92 -10.76 20.50
CA LEU A 248 12.32 -11.98 19.78
C LEU A 248 11.16 -12.95 19.53
N PRO A 249 10.33 -13.32 20.54
CA PRO A 249 9.12 -14.08 20.26
C PRO A 249 8.18 -13.42 19.25
N GLY A 250 8.03 -12.10 19.32
CA GLY A 250 7.25 -11.32 18.35
C GLY A 250 7.83 -11.39 16.94
N ALA A 251 9.16 -11.28 16.79
CA ALA A 251 9.85 -11.40 15.51
C ALA A 251 9.68 -12.80 14.89
N PHE A 252 9.74 -13.86 15.68
CA PHE A 252 9.48 -15.22 15.21
C PHE A 252 8.02 -15.39 14.78
N ALA A 253 7.07 -14.86 15.53
CA ALA A 253 5.65 -14.92 15.16
C ALA A 253 5.37 -14.18 13.83
N VAL A 254 5.92 -12.98 13.65
CA VAL A 254 5.85 -12.24 12.38
C VAL A 254 6.52 -13.02 11.26
N SER A 255 7.68 -13.62 11.49
CA SER A 255 8.38 -14.44 10.50
C SER A 255 7.54 -15.65 10.07
N ALA A 256 6.83 -16.29 11.00
CA ALA A 256 5.89 -17.36 10.69
C ALA A 256 4.72 -16.87 9.80
N ALA A 257 4.22 -15.65 10.04
CA ALA A 257 3.21 -15.03 9.17
C ALA A 257 3.76 -14.77 7.75
N VAL A 258 4.99 -14.28 7.64
CA VAL A 258 5.66 -14.05 6.34
C VAL A 258 5.87 -15.38 5.60
N VAL A 259 6.37 -16.42 6.27
CA VAL A 259 6.53 -17.76 5.68
C VAL A 259 5.18 -18.32 5.22
N GLY A 260 4.14 -18.15 6.05
CA GLY A 260 2.78 -18.53 5.67
C GLY A 260 2.30 -17.82 4.41
N HIS A 261 2.51 -16.49 4.33
CA HIS A 261 2.13 -15.69 3.16
C HIS A 261 2.90 -16.10 1.89
N LEU A 262 4.21 -16.24 1.98
CA LEU A 262 5.05 -16.65 0.85
C LEU A 262 4.70 -18.06 0.37
N THR A 263 4.42 -19.00 1.29
CA THR A 263 3.94 -20.34 0.95
C THR A 263 2.58 -20.28 0.26
N TRP A 264 1.66 -19.46 0.76
CA TRP A 264 0.36 -19.23 0.14
C TRP A 264 0.50 -18.76 -1.31
N VAL A 265 1.30 -17.69 -1.53
CA VAL A 265 1.54 -17.13 -2.86
C VAL A 265 2.25 -18.13 -3.77
N ALA A 266 3.24 -18.87 -3.27
CA ALA A 266 3.98 -19.88 -4.05
C ALA A 266 3.08 -21.03 -4.51
N ARG A 267 2.19 -21.52 -3.64
CA ARG A 267 1.20 -22.56 -4.01
C ARG A 267 0.27 -22.06 -5.12
N MET A 268 -0.31 -20.87 -4.98
CA MET A 268 -1.16 -20.29 -6.01
C MET A 268 -0.41 -20.07 -7.33
N ALA A 269 0.84 -19.58 -7.26
CA ALA A 269 1.66 -19.39 -8.46
C ALA A 269 2.00 -20.71 -9.15
N ARG A 270 2.20 -21.80 -8.40
CA ARG A 270 2.42 -23.15 -8.94
C ARG A 270 1.15 -23.72 -9.58
N ASP A 271 0.01 -23.62 -8.88
CA ASP A 271 -1.25 -24.27 -9.27
C ASP A 271 -2.11 -23.39 -10.20
N ARG A 272 -1.54 -22.30 -10.71
CA ARG A 272 -2.23 -21.37 -11.61
C ARG A 272 -2.63 -22.01 -12.93
N LYS A 273 -3.84 -21.73 -13.40
CA LYS A 273 -4.31 -22.11 -14.74
C LYS A 273 -3.93 -21.07 -15.81
N ARG A 274 -3.47 -19.90 -15.40
CA ARG A 274 -3.03 -18.82 -16.29
C ARG A 274 -1.61 -19.09 -16.78
N PRO A 275 -1.38 -19.37 -18.10
CA PRO A 275 -0.06 -19.79 -18.58
C PRO A 275 0.96 -18.66 -18.58
N ARG A 276 0.53 -17.43 -18.92
CA ARG A 276 1.42 -16.25 -18.98
C ARG A 276 1.05 -15.24 -17.91
N LEU A 277 2.03 -14.84 -17.11
CA LEU A 277 1.89 -13.77 -16.14
C LEU A 277 2.05 -12.41 -16.83
N ASP A 278 1.08 -11.53 -16.64
CA ASP A 278 1.21 -10.13 -17.02
C ASP A 278 2.15 -9.38 -16.05
N TRP A 279 2.51 -8.15 -16.39
CA TRP A 279 3.47 -7.37 -15.62
C TRP A 279 3.00 -7.11 -14.19
N GLY A 280 1.70 -6.88 -13.97
CA GLY A 280 1.16 -6.70 -12.61
C GLY A 280 1.44 -7.89 -11.69
N LEU A 281 1.23 -9.11 -12.17
CA LEU A 281 1.52 -10.33 -11.39
C LEU A 281 3.02 -10.58 -11.23
N ARG A 282 3.85 -10.21 -12.20
CA ARG A 282 5.31 -10.29 -12.07
C ARG A 282 5.81 -9.36 -10.96
N PHE A 283 5.32 -8.12 -10.91
CA PHE A 283 5.62 -7.20 -9.81
C PHE A 283 5.28 -7.78 -8.43
N VAL A 284 4.10 -8.37 -8.29
CA VAL A 284 3.66 -8.99 -7.03
C VAL A 284 4.56 -10.15 -6.60
N LEU A 285 4.90 -11.05 -7.52
CA LEU A 285 5.76 -12.19 -7.20
C LEU A 285 7.18 -11.75 -6.86
N THR A 286 7.72 -10.76 -7.57
CA THR A 286 9.02 -10.15 -7.25
C THR A 286 8.97 -9.44 -5.89
N GLY A 287 7.87 -8.75 -5.57
CA GLY A 287 7.64 -8.21 -4.23
C GLY A 287 7.76 -9.25 -3.12
N GLY A 288 7.30 -10.49 -3.37
CA GLY A 288 7.48 -11.62 -2.45
C GLY A 288 8.96 -11.95 -2.14
N ALA A 289 9.85 -11.85 -3.14
CA ALA A 289 11.29 -12.04 -2.90
C ALA A 289 11.87 -10.92 -2.03
N PHE A 290 11.45 -9.67 -2.24
CA PHE A 290 11.83 -8.55 -1.37
C PHE A 290 11.26 -8.70 0.06
N LEU A 291 10.04 -9.24 0.20
CA LEU A 291 9.48 -9.56 1.52
C LEU A 291 10.35 -10.58 2.25
N PHE A 292 10.76 -11.64 1.56
CA PHE A 292 11.66 -12.64 2.13
C PHE A 292 12.98 -12.01 2.60
N ALA A 293 13.64 -11.24 1.74
CA ALA A 293 14.90 -10.57 2.07
C ALA A 293 14.73 -9.58 3.23
N GLY A 294 13.66 -8.76 3.21
CA GLY A 294 13.36 -7.81 4.28
C GLY A 294 13.07 -8.51 5.62
N ALA A 295 12.25 -9.58 5.61
CA ALA A 295 11.93 -10.33 6.82
C ALA A 295 13.17 -11.03 7.40
N SER A 296 14.05 -11.60 6.54
CA SER A 296 15.31 -12.21 6.97
C SER A 296 16.23 -11.18 7.62
N LEU A 297 16.33 -9.97 7.04
CA LEU A 297 17.14 -8.90 7.61
C LEU A 297 16.53 -8.37 8.92
N GLY A 298 15.20 -8.24 9.00
CA GLY A 298 14.48 -7.83 10.21
C GLY A 298 14.64 -8.85 11.35
N LEU A 299 14.58 -10.15 11.05
CA LEU A 299 14.85 -11.20 12.03
C LEU A 299 16.33 -11.18 12.47
N GLY A 300 17.27 -10.96 11.53
CA GLY A 300 18.68 -10.79 11.85
C GLY A 300 18.98 -9.61 12.78
N LEU A 301 18.25 -8.48 12.59
CA LEU A 301 18.29 -7.34 13.52
C LEU A 301 17.74 -7.71 14.91
N ALA A 302 16.65 -8.48 14.98
CA ALA A 302 16.07 -8.92 16.25
C ALA A 302 16.95 -9.94 16.99
N LEU A 303 17.78 -10.68 16.27
CA LEU A 303 18.77 -11.65 16.80
C LEU A 303 20.14 -11.02 17.07
N ASP A 304 20.29 -9.70 16.93
CA ASP A 304 21.57 -8.97 17.04
C ASP A 304 22.69 -9.48 16.12
N LEU A 305 22.35 -10.18 15.04
CA LEU A 305 23.31 -10.60 14.01
C LEU A 305 23.80 -9.42 13.16
N PHE A 306 22.97 -8.39 13.06
CA PHE A 306 23.22 -7.14 12.35
C PHE A 306 22.82 -5.96 13.22
N SER A 307 23.48 -4.82 13.03
CA SER A 307 23.14 -3.61 13.78
C SER A 307 23.45 -2.34 12.98
N GLY A 308 22.97 -1.22 13.47
CA GLY A 308 23.30 0.10 12.96
C GLY A 308 22.29 0.68 11.95
N PRO A 309 22.35 2.01 11.76
CA PRO A 309 21.34 2.75 10.99
C PRO A 309 21.30 2.38 9.50
N ARG A 310 22.42 2.00 8.90
CA ARG A 310 22.49 1.60 7.47
C ARG A 310 21.72 0.30 7.22
N VAL A 311 21.87 -0.67 8.11
CA VAL A 311 21.13 -1.95 8.02
C VAL A 311 19.64 -1.73 8.24
N ALA A 312 19.27 -0.89 9.21
CA ALA A 312 17.87 -0.52 9.43
C ALA A 312 17.25 0.19 8.21
N MET A 313 18.00 1.05 7.52
CA MET A 313 17.54 1.70 6.30
C MET A 313 17.42 0.72 5.13
N ALA A 314 18.35 -0.23 4.97
CA ALA A 314 18.25 -1.29 3.97
C ALA A 314 17.03 -2.20 4.23
N TYR A 315 16.78 -2.57 5.49
CA TYR A 315 15.57 -3.28 5.92
C TYR A 315 14.30 -2.52 5.52
N THR A 316 14.26 -1.22 5.81
CA THR A 316 13.13 -0.35 5.45
C THR A 316 12.92 -0.27 3.94
N ALA A 317 14.00 -0.15 3.15
CA ALA A 317 13.93 -0.11 1.70
C ALA A 317 13.42 -1.45 1.11
N LEU A 318 13.86 -2.60 1.63
CA LEU A 318 13.38 -3.91 1.20
C LEU A 318 11.89 -4.10 1.53
N ALA A 319 11.45 -3.70 2.73
CA ALA A 319 10.09 -3.89 3.20
C ALA A 319 9.10 -2.92 2.52
N LEU A 320 9.36 -1.62 2.55
CA LEU A 320 8.45 -0.59 2.03
C LEU A 320 8.63 -0.37 0.52
N GLY A 321 9.87 -0.27 0.06
CA GLY A 321 10.19 -0.04 -1.34
C GLY A 321 10.08 -1.32 -2.18
N GLY A 322 10.74 -2.37 -1.78
CA GLY A 322 10.76 -3.65 -2.50
C GLY A 322 9.44 -4.39 -2.44
N TRP A 323 9.00 -4.78 -1.24
CA TRP A 323 7.77 -5.58 -1.11
C TRP A 323 6.50 -4.77 -1.32
N ALA A 324 6.24 -3.81 -0.43
CA ALA A 324 4.97 -3.11 -0.43
C ALA A 324 4.77 -2.31 -1.73
N SER A 325 5.78 -1.54 -2.16
CA SER A 325 5.63 -0.69 -3.34
C SER A 325 5.52 -1.48 -4.64
N LEU A 326 6.32 -2.53 -4.85
CA LEU A 326 6.18 -3.35 -6.06
C LEU A 326 4.83 -4.10 -6.08
N THR A 327 4.36 -4.57 -4.93
CA THR A 327 3.01 -5.17 -4.82
C THR A 327 1.92 -4.16 -5.19
N ILE A 328 2.01 -2.93 -4.70
CA ILE A 328 1.03 -1.87 -5.01
C ILE A 328 1.08 -1.49 -6.49
N VAL A 329 2.28 -1.29 -7.07
CA VAL A 329 2.43 -1.06 -8.53
C VAL A 329 1.76 -2.16 -9.32
N GLY A 330 2.03 -3.43 -8.97
CA GLY A 330 1.43 -4.58 -9.63
C GLY A 330 -0.10 -4.61 -9.53
N MET A 331 -0.64 -4.27 -8.35
CA MET A 331 -2.08 -4.21 -8.15
C MET A 331 -2.73 -3.01 -8.84
N MET A 332 -2.06 -1.85 -8.89
CA MET A 332 -2.58 -0.69 -9.63
C MET A 332 -2.68 -0.97 -11.14
N LEU A 333 -1.76 -1.75 -11.72
CA LEU A 333 -1.86 -2.21 -13.12
C LEU A 333 -3.05 -3.18 -13.36
N LYS A 334 -3.73 -3.64 -12.30
CA LYS A 334 -4.98 -4.42 -12.38
C LYS A 334 -6.21 -3.57 -12.07
N ILE A 335 -6.14 -2.77 -11.02
CA ILE A 335 -7.28 -2.02 -10.48
C ILE A 335 -7.61 -0.82 -11.38
N VAL A 336 -6.61 -0.04 -11.80
CA VAL A 336 -6.84 1.19 -12.57
C VAL A 336 -7.50 0.90 -13.93
N PRO A 337 -6.98 -0.02 -14.78
CA PRO A 337 -7.63 -0.31 -16.05
C PRO A 337 -9.04 -0.90 -15.85
N PHE A 338 -9.29 -1.68 -14.79
CA PHE A 338 -10.64 -2.16 -14.46
C PHE A 338 -11.60 -1.01 -14.15
N LEU A 339 -11.20 -0.07 -13.29
CA LEU A 339 -12.04 1.08 -12.91
C LEU A 339 -12.34 1.98 -14.12
N VAL A 340 -11.33 2.25 -14.94
CA VAL A 340 -11.49 3.03 -16.18
C VAL A 340 -12.40 2.31 -17.16
N TRP A 341 -12.16 1.01 -17.41
CA TRP A 341 -12.97 0.20 -18.30
C TRP A 341 -14.43 0.15 -17.84
N TYR A 342 -14.64 -0.12 -16.57
CA TYR A 342 -15.98 -0.17 -15.99
C TYR A 342 -16.72 1.16 -16.16
N ARG A 343 -16.05 2.27 -15.91
CA ARG A 343 -16.64 3.61 -16.03
C ARG A 343 -17.00 4.00 -17.47
N VAL A 344 -16.13 3.64 -18.43
CA VAL A 344 -16.23 4.12 -19.82
C VAL A 344 -16.97 3.15 -20.72
N TYR A 345 -16.78 1.85 -20.53
CA TYR A 345 -17.15 0.83 -21.49
C TYR A 345 -18.22 -0.15 -21.03
N SER A 346 -18.51 -0.27 -19.73
CA SER A 346 -19.42 -1.30 -19.21
C SER A 346 -20.83 -1.20 -19.82
N SER A 347 -21.35 0.02 -20.04
CA SER A 347 -22.66 0.24 -20.65
C SER A 347 -22.75 -0.11 -22.14
N ARG A 348 -21.61 -0.23 -22.82
CA ARG A 348 -21.49 -0.58 -24.24
C ARG A 348 -21.11 -2.04 -24.47
N ALA A 349 -20.68 -2.73 -23.43
CA ALA A 349 -20.29 -4.14 -23.50
C ALA A 349 -21.45 -5.00 -24.02
N GLY A 350 -21.18 -5.85 -25.01
CA GLY A 350 -22.20 -6.67 -25.67
C GLY A 350 -23.08 -5.94 -26.70
N ARG A 351 -22.97 -4.59 -26.81
CA ARG A 351 -23.74 -3.76 -27.77
C ARG A 351 -22.87 -3.14 -28.86
N ALA A 352 -21.60 -2.93 -28.57
CA ALA A 352 -20.61 -2.37 -29.50
C ALA A 352 -19.22 -2.96 -29.19
N PRO A 353 -18.28 -2.94 -30.17
CA PRO A 353 -16.88 -3.30 -29.89
C PRO A 353 -16.30 -2.39 -28.82
N VAL A 354 -15.73 -2.98 -27.75
CA VAL A 354 -15.05 -2.30 -26.66
C VAL A 354 -13.65 -2.90 -26.47
N PRO A 355 -12.65 -2.09 -26.06
CA PRO A 355 -11.32 -2.61 -25.81
C PRO A 355 -11.34 -3.58 -24.62
N THR A 356 -10.45 -4.56 -24.65
CA THR A 356 -10.17 -5.42 -23.49
C THR A 356 -9.38 -4.65 -22.44
N LEU A 357 -9.35 -5.13 -21.18
CA LEU A 357 -8.55 -4.52 -20.12
C LEU A 357 -7.05 -4.42 -20.48
N ALA A 358 -6.52 -5.43 -21.18
CA ALA A 358 -5.12 -5.46 -21.60
C ALA A 358 -4.79 -4.38 -22.64
N GLN A 359 -5.76 -4.01 -23.49
CA GLN A 359 -5.57 -2.97 -24.52
C GLN A 359 -5.55 -1.54 -23.94
N LEU A 360 -6.02 -1.33 -22.71
CA LEU A 360 -5.89 -0.04 -22.03
C LEU A 360 -4.45 0.19 -21.54
N GLY A 361 -3.70 -0.87 -21.28
CA GLY A 361 -2.32 -0.81 -20.81
C GLY A 361 -1.29 -0.47 -21.90
N TRP A 362 -0.04 -0.42 -21.47
CA TRP A 362 1.12 -0.23 -22.34
C TRP A 362 2.21 -1.24 -21.99
N PRO A 363 2.16 -2.49 -22.53
CA PRO A 363 3.04 -3.58 -22.11
C PRO A 363 4.54 -3.27 -22.17
N ALA A 364 5.00 -2.47 -23.17
CA ALA A 364 6.41 -2.08 -23.27
C ALA A 364 6.83 -1.17 -22.11
N ALA A 365 6.01 -0.15 -21.78
CA ALA A 365 6.29 0.74 -20.65
C ALA A 365 6.15 0.02 -19.30
N GLU A 366 5.19 -0.91 -19.17
CA GLU A 366 5.03 -1.76 -17.98
C GLU A 366 6.26 -2.65 -17.76
N GLY A 367 6.80 -3.25 -18.83
CA GLY A 367 8.01 -4.06 -18.79
C GLY A 367 9.25 -3.26 -18.44
N LEU A 368 9.39 -2.06 -19.00
CA LEU A 368 10.48 -1.14 -18.67
C LEU A 368 10.38 -0.68 -17.20
N ALA A 369 9.18 -0.29 -16.75
CA ALA A 369 8.92 0.05 -15.34
C ALA A 369 9.28 -1.12 -14.41
N TYR A 370 8.93 -2.36 -14.79
CA TYR A 370 9.26 -3.55 -14.00
C TYR A 370 10.77 -3.71 -13.83
N GLY A 371 11.54 -3.65 -14.91
CA GLY A 371 13.00 -3.78 -14.83
C GLY A 371 13.63 -2.67 -14.01
N LEU A 372 13.28 -1.40 -14.29
CA LEU A 372 13.84 -0.24 -13.61
C LEU A 372 13.48 -0.21 -12.12
N LEU A 373 12.22 -0.44 -11.76
CA LEU A 373 11.80 -0.42 -10.35
C LEU A 373 12.40 -1.58 -9.56
N THR A 374 12.46 -2.78 -10.14
CA THR A 374 13.04 -3.96 -9.47
C THR A 374 14.53 -3.78 -9.24
N CYS A 375 15.29 -3.44 -10.29
CA CYS A 375 16.74 -3.21 -10.18
C CYS A 375 17.06 -1.99 -9.30
N GLY A 376 16.28 -0.91 -9.44
CA GLY A 376 16.44 0.29 -8.64
C GLY A 376 16.21 0.05 -7.15
N MET A 377 15.19 -0.76 -6.77
CA MET A 377 14.96 -1.10 -5.35
C MET A 377 16.04 -1.99 -4.77
N ALA A 378 16.50 -3.01 -5.52
CA ALA A 378 17.63 -3.85 -5.11
C ALA A 378 18.91 -3.01 -4.96
N GLY A 379 19.19 -2.16 -5.94
CA GLY A 379 20.33 -1.23 -5.91
C GLY A 379 20.26 -0.24 -4.75
N LEU A 380 19.07 0.32 -4.46
CA LEU A 380 18.88 1.24 -3.34
C LEU A 380 19.14 0.55 -1.99
N ALA A 381 18.61 -0.65 -1.78
CA ALA A 381 18.83 -1.40 -0.54
C ALA A 381 20.34 -1.72 -0.34
N ALA A 382 21.03 -2.17 -1.39
CA ALA A 382 22.46 -2.43 -1.36
C ALA A 382 23.28 -1.14 -1.13
N ALA A 383 22.92 -0.03 -1.79
CA ALA A 383 23.59 1.24 -1.65
C ALA A 383 23.43 1.87 -0.26
N LEU A 384 22.26 1.69 0.37
CA LEU A 384 22.00 2.10 1.76
C LEU A 384 22.84 1.29 2.74
N ALA A 385 22.91 -0.04 2.57
CA ALA A 385 23.76 -0.90 3.38
C ALA A 385 25.24 -0.52 3.26
N ALA A 386 25.70 -0.20 2.04
CA ALA A 386 27.07 0.27 1.78
C ALA A 386 27.33 1.70 2.30
N GLY A 387 26.27 2.51 2.50
CA GLY A 387 26.38 3.92 2.88
C GLY A 387 27.02 4.80 1.80
N SER A 388 26.78 4.49 0.51
CA SER A 388 27.39 5.16 -0.63
C SER A 388 26.42 6.14 -1.30
N ALA A 389 26.65 7.44 -1.13
CA ALA A 389 25.81 8.47 -1.74
C ALA A 389 25.77 8.40 -3.27
N PRO A 390 26.88 8.15 -4.01
CA PRO A 390 26.80 8.00 -5.46
C PRO A 390 25.94 6.82 -5.90
N LEU A 391 26.01 5.69 -5.21
CA LEU A 391 25.17 4.51 -5.52
C LEU A 391 23.70 4.77 -5.16
N ILE A 392 23.42 5.45 -4.05
CA ILE A 392 22.05 5.86 -3.67
C ILE A 392 21.47 6.80 -4.74
N PHE A 393 22.26 7.78 -5.21
CA PHE A 393 21.84 8.68 -6.29
C PHE A 393 21.50 7.89 -7.57
N ALA A 394 22.40 7.00 -8.01
CA ALA A 394 22.19 6.19 -9.21
C ALA A 394 20.95 5.30 -9.10
N ALA A 395 20.77 4.60 -7.98
CA ALA A 395 19.60 3.78 -7.72
C ALA A 395 18.31 4.60 -7.68
N GLY A 396 18.33 5.79 -7.02
CA GLY A 396 17.22 6.73 -6.98
C GLY A 396 16.84 7.27 -8.36
N ALA A 397 17.82 7.56 -9.22
CA ALA A 397 17.59 7.99 -10.60
C ALA A 397 16.92 6.88 -11.44
N VAL A 398 17.36 5.63 -11.28
CA VAL A 398 16.73 4.45 -11.90
C VAL A 398 15.29 4.29 -11.42
N LEU A 399 15.04 4.46 -10.12
CA LEU A 399 13.68 4.42 -9.55
C LEU A 399 12.79 5.55 -10.08
N ALA A 400 13.33 6.76 -10.22
CA ALA A 400 12.60 7.90 -10.78
C ALA A 400 12.20 7.63 -12.24
N ALA A 401 13.10 7.09 -13.06
CA ALA A 401 12.80 6.69 -14.42
C ALA A 401 11.73 5.58 -14.48
N GLY A 402 11.85 4.56 -13.63
CA GLY A 402 10.86 3.48 -13.55
C GLY A 402 9.48 3.95 -13.08
N SER A 403 9.42 4.84 -12.08
CA SER A 403 8.16 5.43 -11.62
C SER A 403 7.53 6.35 -12.67
N LEU A 404 8.32 7.05 -13.48
CA LEU A 404 7.81 7.83 -14.60
C LEU A 404 7.18 6.92 -15.69
N CYS A 405 7.83 5.80 -16.05
CA CYS A 405 7.25 4.82 -16.97
C CYS A 405 5.93 4.23 -16.42
N PHE A 406 5.83 3.99 -15.11
CA PHE A 406 4.60 3.56 -14.47
C PHE A 406 3.52 4.65 -14.54
N CYS A 407 3.83 5.90 -14.18
CA CYS A 407 2.89 7.02 -14.24
C CYS A 407 2.40 7.30 -15.66
N THR A 408 3.25 7.19 -16.69
CA THR A 408 2.84 7.35 -18.09
C THR A 408 1.89 6.24 -18.54
N THR A 409 2.08 5.02 -18.06
CA THR A 409 1.13 3.90 -18.27
C THR A 409 -0.23 4.22 -17.66
N LEU A 410 -0.26 4.71 -16.42
CA LEU A 410 -1.51 5.12 -15.78
C LEU A 410 -2.18 6.29 -16.51
N ALA A 411 -1.42 7.30 -16.94
CA ALA A 411 -1.93 8.43 -17.70
C ALA A 411 -2.58 7.97 -19.01
N ARG A 412 -1.97 7.01 -19.72
CA ARG A 412 -2.58 6.39 -20.90
C ARG A 412 -3.91 5.72 -20.60
N MET A 413 -4.01 4.97 -19.50
CA MET A 413 -5.27 4.35 -19.08
C MET A 413 -6.34 5.41 -18.78
N LEU A 414 -5.97 6.48 -18.08
CA LEU A 414 -6.88 7.57 -17.72
C LEU A 414 -7.33 8.42 -18.93
N TRP A 415 -6.53 8.47 -19.98
CA TRP A 415 -6.90 9.16 -21.23
C TRP A 415 -8.25 8.68 -21.77
N HIS A 416 -8.60 7.40 -21.59
CA HIS A 416 -9.90 6.86 -21.98
C HIS A 416 -11.08 7.53 -21.28
N LEU A 417 -10.90 8.05 -20.04
CA LEU A 417 -11.95 8.83 -19.36
C LEU A 417 -12.22 10.16 -20.07
N ALA A 418 -11.18 10.84 -20.55
CA ALA A 418 -11.30 12.11 -21.26
C ALA A 418 -11.79 11.92 -22.71
N ALA A 419 -11.19 10.97 -23.45
CA ALA A 419 -11.46 10.78 -24.87
C ALA A 419 -12.86 10.20 -25.15
N CYS A 420 -13.41 9.37 -24.27
CA CYS A 420 -14.70 8.70 -24.47
C CYS A 420 -15.83 9.29 -23.64
N GLY A 421 -15.54 10.08 -22.61
CA GLY A 421 -16.53 10.75 -21.76
C GLY A 421 -17.32 11.84 -22.49
N GLN A 422 -16.84 12.29 -23.65
CA GLN A 422 -17.48 13.36 -24.46
C GLN A 422 -18.37 12.86 -25.59
N ARG A 423 -18.42 11.54 -25.86
CA ARG A 423 -19.30 11.00 -26.90
C ARG A 423 -20.63 10.58 -26.29
N PRO A 424 -21.76 11.28 -26.61
CA PRO A 424 -23.09 10.83 -26.20
C PRO A 424 -23.34 9.43 -26.77
N VAL A 425 -23.92 8.54 -25.95
CA VAL A 425 -24.41 7.24 -26.42
C VAL A 425 -25.46 7.56 -27.49
N PRO A 426 -25.35 7.06 -28.76
CA PRO A 426 -26.40 7.18 -29.70
C PRO A 426 -27.67 6.55 -29.08
N THR A 427 -28.67 7.36 -28.80
CA THR A 427 -30.00 6.85 -28.48
C THR A 427 -30.46 6.08 -29.71
N MET A 428 -30.60 4.76 -29.60
CA MET A 428 -31.30 3.99 -30.62
C MET A 428 -32.69 4.62 -30.76
N GLY A 429 -32.90 5.23 -31.92
CA GLY A 429 -34.20 5.82 -32.26
C GLY A 429 -35.28 4.79 -32.03
N ALA A 430 -36.34 5.22 -31.35
CA ALA A 430 -37.58 4.48 -31.30
C ALA A 430 -38.04 4.28 -32.76
N HIS A 431 -37.91 3.05 -33.24
CA HIS A 431 -38.62 2.66 -34.45
C HIS A 431 -40.10 2.71 -34.12
N THR A 432 -40.72 3.85 -34.45
CA THR A 432 -42.17 3.93 -34.66
C THR A 432 -42.50 3.11 -35.90
N ALA A 433 -43.21 2.04 -35.73
CA ALA A 433 -44.11 1.43 -36.71
C ALA A 433 -45.41 1.09 -36.03
#